data_ef10847643efe822b32045865f64c2ac
#
_entry.id   ef10847643efe822b32045865f64c2ac
#
_cell.length_a   1.000
_cell.length_b   1.000
_cell.length_c   1.000
_cell.angle_alpha   90.00
_cell.angle_beta   90.00
_cell.angle_gamma   90.00
#
_symmetry.space_group_name_H-M   'P 1'
#
loop_
_entity.id
_entity.type
_entity.pdbx_description
1 polymer ?
#
loop_
_entity_poly.entity_id
_entity_poly.type
_entity_poly.pdbx_seq_one_letter_code
_entity_poly.pdbx_strand_id
1 'polypeptide(L)'
;MKILALLILLLGAVGAYAEPLTASRSTTFREALDDITAAALNRDYQLVKIQPVDSALVKRGFDDPGVSIIFIGNPEQMRRASEIDARLLTLLPLRLTLRHEGNVVKVSSDDLAPWVDQAANAEARQLVETWQVDLRAILDDYAKPRQ
;
A
#
# COMPACT_ATOMS: atom_id res chain seq x y z
N MET A 1 29.38 -39.95 -31.09
CA MET A 1 28.93 -38.62 -31.50
C MET A 1 27.43 -38.50 -31.30
N LYS A 2 27.04 -37.86 -30.24
CA LYS A 2 25.71 -37.21 -29.98
C LYS A 2 25.71 -36.72 -28.57
N ILE A 3 26.65 -35.82 -28.28
CA ILE A 3 26.62 -34.93 -27.11
C ILE A 3 26.16 -33.60 -27.65
N LEU A 4 24.89 -33.39 -27.70
CA LEU A 4 24.32 -32.04 -27.86
C LEU A 4 22.87 -32.05 -27.40
N ALA A 5 22.53 -31.10 -26.62
CA ALA A 5 21.18 -30.76 -26.15
C ALA A 5 20.83 -31.16 -24.72
N LEU A 6 21.70 -30.82 -23.76
CA LEU A 6 21.24 -30.59 -22.40
C LEU A 6 21.77 -29.22 -21.93
N LEU A 7 21.41 -28.22 -22.71
CA LEU A 7 21.62 -26.83 -22.31
C LEU A 7 20.26 -26.17 -22.33
N ILE A 8 19.98 -25.46 -21.25
CA ILE A 8 18.95 -24.43 -21.14
C ILE A 8 17.55 -24.93 -20.82
N LEU A 9 17.26 -24.96 -19.53
CA LEU A 9 16.07 -24.30 -19.01
C LEU A 9 16.29 -23.95 -17.53
N LEU A 10 17.34 -23.19 -17.25
CA LEU A 10 17.40 -22.29 -16.10
C LEU A 10 16.71 -20.99 -16.51
N LEU A 11 15.44 -21.06 -16.89
CA LEU A 11 14.58 -19.87 -16.85
C LEU A 11 14.34 -19.60 -15.36
N GLY A 12 15.09 -18.61 -14.87
CA GLY A 12 14.91 -18.08 -13.56
C GLY A 12 13.43 -17.79 -13.30
N ALA A 13 12.88 -18.38 -12.27
CA ALA A 13 11.71 -17.86 -11.62
C ALA A 13 12.09 -16.46 -11.13
N VAL A 14 11.87 -15.46 -11.96
CA VAL A 14 11.78 -14.07 -11.50
C VAL A 14 10.59 -14.08 -10.57
N GLY A 15 10.88 -14.16 -9.28
CA GLY A 15 9.85 -14.00 -8.26
C GLY A 15 9.12 -12.71 -8.60
N ALA A 16 7.85 -12.80 -8.91
CA ALA A 16 6.99 -11.64 -9.09
C ALA A 16 6.92 -10.96 -7.72
N TYR A 17 7.85 -10.04 -7.46
CA TYR A 17 7.68 -9.10 -6.37
C TYR A 17 6.44 -8.28 -6.72
N ALA A 18 5.44 -8.35 -5.85
CA ALA A 18 4.28 -7.50 -5.97
C ALA A 18 4.77 -6.04 -5.94
N GLU A 19 4.59 -5.34 -7.05
CA GLU A 19 4.96 -3.93 -7.11
C GLU A 19 3.96 -3.11 -6.27
N PRO A 20 4.44 -2.18 -5.45
CA PRO A 20 3.54 -1.36 -4.64
C PRO A 20 2.59 -0.57 -5.56
N LEU A 21 1.35 -0.42 -5.15
CA LEU A 21 0.40 0.47 -5.80
C LEU A 21 0.89 1.90 -5.61
N THR A 22 0.91 2.70 -6.66
CA THR A 22 1.43 4.07 -6.61
C THR A 22 0.57 5.06 -7.35
N ALA A 23 0.53 6.30 -6.83
CA ALA A 23 0.01 7.46 -7.51
C ALA A 23 0.91 8.66 -7.24
N SER A 24 0.99 9.59 -8.19
CA SER A 24 1.84 10.78 -8.06
C SER A 24 1.08 12.00 -8.56
N ARG A 25 1.28 13.13 -7.88
CA ARG A 25 0.70 14.41 -8.29
C ARG A 25 1.63 15.56 -7.92
N SER A 26 1.68 16.59 -8.79
CA SER A 26 2.34 17.86 -8.46
C SER A 26 1.48 18.62 -7.46
N THR A 27 1.96 18.70 -6.23
CA THR A 27 1.23 19.31 -5.11
C THR A 27 2.18 19.50 -3.92
N THR A 28 1.75 20.25 -2.92
CA THR A 28 2.49 20.33 -1.65
C THR A 28 2.26 19.08 -0.80
N PHE A 29 3.21 18.78 0.08
CA PHE A 29 3.08 17.64 0.98
C PHE A 29 1.84 17.73 1.89
N ARG A 30 1.52 18.94 2.35
CA ARG A 30 0.33 19.18 3.18
C ARG A 30 -0.96 18.90 2.43
N GLU A 31 -1.08 19.40 1.21
CA GLU A 31 -2.25 19.16 0.37
C GLU A 31 -2.39 17.69 0.02
N ALA A 32 -1.28 16.99 -0.26
CA ALA A 32 -1.28 15.55 -0.50
C ALA A 32 -1.80 14.78 0.71
N LEU A 33 -1.36 15.16 1.92
CA LEU A 33 -1.80 14.54 3.17
C LEU A 33 -3.30 14.74 3.39
N ASP A 34 -3.80 15.95 3.17
CA ASP A 34 -5.22 16.28 3.32
C ASP A 34 -6.07 15.50 2.29
N ASP A 35 -5.65 15.46 1.02
CA ASP A 35 -6.39 14.80 -0.05
C ASP A 35 -6.44 13.29 0.10
N ILE A 36 -5.32 12.65 0.45
CA ILE A 36 -5.28 11.20 0.65
C ILE A 36 -6.09 10.79 1.87
N THR A 37 -6.07 11.61 2.93
CA THR A 37 -6.90 11.39 4.11
C THR A 37 -8.38 11.50 3.77
N ALA A 38 -8.78 12.51 3.00
CA ALA A 38 -10.16 12.67 2.53
C ALA A 38 -10.61 11.50 1.65
N ALA A 39 -9.73 11.03 0.73
CA ALA A 39 -10.02 9.89 -0.12
C ALA A 39 -10.27 8.59 0.68
N ALA A 40 -9.51 8.39 1.77
CA ALA A 40 -9.70 7.26 2.68
C ALA A 40 -11.02 7.39 3.47
N LEU A 41 -11.31 8.57 4.02
CA LEU A 41 -12.55 8.83 4.76
C LEU A 41 -13.80 8.64 3.90
N ASN A 42 -13.76 9.02 2.63
CA ASN A 42 -14.86 8.82 1.68
C ASN A 42 -15.18 7.35 1.39
N ARG A 43 -14.33 6.43 1.87
CA ARG A 43 -14.49 4.97 1.76
C ARG A 43 -14.63 4.30 3.13
N ASP A 44 -15.10 5.04 4.12
CA ASP A 44 -15.34 4.57 5.49
C ASP A 44 -14.08 4.09 6.23
N TYR A 45 -12.88 4.49 5.75
CA TYR A 45 -11.66 4.29 6.52
C TYR A 45 -11.44 5.45 7.46
N GLN A 46 -11.05 5.11 8.68
CA GLN A 46 -10.65 6.09 9.68
C GLN A 46 -9.13 6.23 9.70
N LEU A 47 -8.67 7.43 9.97
CA LEU A 47 -7.27 7.69 10.24
C LEU A 47 -6.89 7.11 11.60
N VAL A 48 -6.03 6.11 11.60
CA VAL A 48 -5.52 5.49 12.85
C VAL A 48 -4.33 6.27 13.39
N LYS A 49 -3.36 6.60 12.50
CA LYS A 49 -2.13 7.30 12.87
C LYS A 49 -1.49 7.94 11.65
N ILE A 50 -0.81 9.07 11.86
CA ILE A 50 0.18 9.63 10.95
C ILE A 50 1.55 9.51 11.62
N GLN A 51 2.51 8.91 10.93
CA GLN A 51 3.87 8.75 11.44
C GLN A 51 4.86 9.42 10.47
N PRO A 52 5.40 10.60 10.84
CA PRO A 52 6.52 11.18 10.12
C PRO A 52 7.76 10.27 10.29
N VAL A 53 8.31 9.82 9.18
CA VAL A 53 9.52 8.96 9.19
C VAL A 53 10.78 9.81 9.26
N ASP A 54 10.73 10.95 8.61
CA ASP A 54 11.76 11.98 8.52
C ASP A 54 12.32 12.42 9.88
N SER A 55 11.44 12.74 10.83
CA SER A 55 11.87 13.25 12.15
C SER A 55 12.78 12.28 12.91
N ALA A 56 12.57 10.97 12.74
CA ALA A 56 13.43 9.96 13.35
C ALA A 56 14.76 9.80 12.61
N LEU A 57 14.76 9.98 11.29
CA LEU A 57 15.96 9.91 10.46
C LEU A 57 16.83 11.15 10.61
N VAL A 58 16.23 12.34 10.62
CA VAL A 58 16.94 13.61 10.81
C VAL A 58 17.67 13.65 12.14
N LYS A 59 17.05 13.18 13.22
CA LYS A 59 17.68 13.05 14.54
C LYS A 59 18.92 12.13 14.53
N ARG A 60 19.03 11.24 13.55
CA ARG A 60 20.18 10.34 13.37
C ARG A 60 21.17 10.84 12.31
N GLY A 61 21.00 12.07 11.82
CA GLY A 61 21.90 12.69 10.85
C GLY A 61 21.65 12.34 9.38
N PHE A 62 20.47 11.79 9.05
CA PHE A 62 20.05 11.61 7.66
C PHE A 62 19.31 12.86 7.18
N ASP A 63 19.51 13.22 5.91
CA ASP A 63 18.70 14.27 5.29
C ASP A 63 17.23 13.85 5.26
N ASP A 64 16.36 14.83 5.55
CA ASP A 64 14.92 14.60 5.56
C ASP A 64 14.41 14.25 4.14
N PRO A 65 13.90 13.05 3.91
CA PRO A 65 13.31 12.67 2.63
C PRO A 65 11.88 13.17 2.44
N GLY A 66 11.28 13.87 3.42
CA GLY A 66 9.87 14.25 3.36
C GLY A 66 8.96 13.03 3.25
N VAL A 67 9.08 12.10 4.19
CA VAL A 67 8.31 10.85 4.20
C VAL A 67 7.38 10.78 5.40
N SER A 68 6.12 10.44 5.16
CA SER A 68 5.15 10.09 6.21
C SER A 68 4.41 8.82 5.87
N ILE A 69 4.09 8.05 6.88
CA ILE A 69 3.23 6.88 6.77
C ILE A 69 1.88 7.21 7.42
N ILE A 70 0.81 7.01 6.66
CA ILE A 70 -0.57 7.10 7.13
C ILE A 70 -1.08 5.68 7.34
N PHE A 71 -1.60 5.42 8.53
CA PHE A 71 -2.29 4.18 8.85
C PHE A 71 -3.79 4.43 8.86
N ILE A 72 -4.51 3.64 8.07
CA ILE A 72 -5.97 3.72 7.95
C ILE A 72 -6.61 2.38 8.30
N GLY A 73 -7.80 2.41 8.84
CA GLY A 73 -8.55 1.20 9.18
C GLY A 73 -10.05 1.43 9.16
N ASN A 74 -10.79 0.40 8.78
CA ASN A 74 -12.23 0.34 8.93
C ASN A 74 -12.56 -0.58 10.10
N PRO A 75 -13.15 -0.09 11.21
CA PRO A 75 -13.35 -0.88 12.42
C PRO A 75 -14.19 -2.14 12.21
N GLU A 76 -15.21 -2.09 11.35
CA GLU A 76 -16.05 -3.24 11.05
C GLU A 76 -15.30 -4.31 10.26
N GLN A 77 -14.50 -3.91 9.27
CA GLN A 77 -13.66 -4.83 8.51
C GLN A 77 -12.56 -5.44 9.39
N MET A 78 -11.98 -4.67 10.31
CA MET A 78 -10.99 -5.17 11.27
C MET A 78 -11.60 -6.22 12.21
N ARG A 79 -12.80 -5.97 12.75
CA ARG A 79 -13.53 -6.94 13.55
C ARG A 79 -13.81 -8.21 12.75
N ARG A 80 -14.33 -8.07 11.54
CA ARG A 80 -14.62 -9.19 10.65
C ARG A 80 -13.36 -10.00 10.32
N ALA A 81 -12.23 -9.35 10.07
CA ALA A 81 -10.95 -10.03 9.84
C ALA A 81 -10.56 -10.94 11.00
N SER A 82 -10.71 -10.47 12.25
CA SER A 82 -10.38 -11.26 13.44
C SER A 82 -11.25 -12.50 13.61
N GLU A 83 -12.50 -12.45 13.14
CA GLU A 83 -13.46 -13.55 13.23
C GLU A 83 -13.27 -14.59 12.11
N ILE A 84 -12.93 -14.15 10.90
CA ILE A 84 -12.77 -15.01 9.74
C ILE A 84 -11.42 -15.72 9.71
N ASP A 85 -10.35 -14.95 9.88
CA ASP A 85 -8.96 -15.42 9.85
C ASP A 85 -8.05 -14.42 10.55
N ALA A 86 -7.64 -14.74 11.77
CA ALA A 86 -6.80 -13.85 12.58
C ALA A 86 -5.46 -13.47 11.91
N ARG A 87 -4.98 -14.25 10.93
CA ARG A 87 -3.76 -13.92 10.18
C ARG A 87 -3.93 -12.63 9.37
N LEU A 88 -5.16 -12.28 8.96
CA LEU A 88 -5.46 -11.03 8.26
C LEU A 88 -5.14 -9.79 9.09
N LEU A 89 -5.10 -9.92 10.42
CA LEU A 89 -4.72 -8.80 11.31
C LEU A 89 -3.26 -8.36 11.10
N THR A 90 -2.42 -9.19 10.50
CA THR A 90 -1.04 -8.80 10.14
C THR A 90 -0.98 -7.78 9.01
N LEU A 91 -2.05 -7.65 8.23
CA LEU A 91 -2.19 -6.67 7.15
C LEU A 91 -2.74 -5.33 7.65
N LEU A 92 -3.21 -5.28 8.88
CA LEU A 92 -3.93 -4.12 9.42
C LEU A 92 -3.12 -3.39 10.52
N PRO A 93 -3.27 -2.10 10.65
CA PRO A 93 -3.97 -1.17 9.76
C PRO A 93 -3.29 -1.05 8.39
N LEU A 94 -4.07 -0.73 7.34
CA LEU A 94 -3.53 -0.53 5.99
C LEU A 94 -2.62 0.68 5.96
N ARG A 95 -1.58 0.66 5.11
CA ARG A 95 -0.56 1.70 5.02
C ARG A 95 -0.62 2.46 3.71
N LEU A 96 -0.45 3.77 3.82
CA LEU A 96 -0.18 4.66 2.70
C LEU A 96 1.08 5.44 3.01
N THR A 97 2.08 5.36 2.16
CA THR A 97 3.35 6.07 2.33
C THR A 97 3.41 7.26 1.39
N LEU A 98 3.53 8.47 1.94
CA LEU A 98 3.73 9.70 1.20
C LEU A 98 5.21 10.02 1.16
N ARG A 99 5.73 10.33 -0.04
CA ARG A 99 7.09 10.79 -0.25
C ARG A 99 7.10 12.03 -1.12
N HIS A 100 7.83 13.06 -0.68
CA HIS A 100 8.07 14.25 -1.46
C HIS A 100 9.27 14.03 -2.38
N GLU A 101 9.06 14.19 -3.68
CA GLU A 101 10.09 14.02 -4.72
C GLU A 101 10.12 15.28 -5.61
N GLY A 102 10.92 16.26 -5.25
CA GLY A 102 10.98 17.55 -5.96
C GLY A 102 9.68 18.35 -5.80
N ASN A 103 8.92 18.55 -6.88
CA ASN A 103 7.62 19.23 -6.87
C ASN A 103 6.43 18.24 -6.92
N VAL A 104 6.71 16.96 -6.77
CA VAL A 104 5.73 15.88 -6.83
C VAL A 104 5.64 15.20 -5.47
N VAL A 105 4.44 14.84 -5.05
CA VAL A 105 4.24 13.92 -3.93
C VAL A 105 3.75 12.59 -4.48
N LYS A 106 4.54 11.56 -4.21
CA LYS A 106 4.22 10.18 -4.53
C LYS A 106 3.57 9.52 -3.32
N VAL A 107 2.45 8.86 -3.56
CA VAL A 107 1.78 8.01 -2.57
C VAL A 107 1.88 6.57 -3.02
N SER A 108 2.22 5.68 -2.11
CA SER A 108 2.29 4.24 -2.36
C SER A 108 1.58 3.46 -1.28
N SER A 109 1.10 2.29 -1.63
CA SER A 109 0.50 1.31 -0.73
C SER A 109 1.03 -0.08 -1.04
N ASP A 110 0.91 -0.99 -0.07
CA ASP A 110 1.22 -2.40 -0.31
C ASP A 110 0.27 -2.97 -1.36
N ASP A 111 0.77 -3.86 -2.21
CA ASP A 111 -0.06 -4.70 -3.06
C ASP A 111 -0.51 -5.93 -2.26
N LEU A 112 -1.81 -6.08 -2.08
CA LEU A 112 -2.39 -7.18 -1.32
C LEU A 112 -2.74 -8.40 -2.19
N ALA A 113 -2.53 -8.33 -3.51
CA ALA A 113 -2.85 -9.44 -4.42
C ALA A 113 -2.24 -10.79 -4.00
N PRO A 114 -0.99 -10.88 -3.51
CA PRO A 114 -0.44 -12.14 -3.03
C PRO A 114 -1.20 -12.76 -1.85
N TRP A 115 -1.85 -11.93 -1.04
CA TRP A 115 -2.65 -12.38 0.11
C TRP A 115 -4.02 -12.91 -0.29
N VAL A 116 -4.55 -12.47 -1.42
CA VAL A 116 -5.78 -13.01 -2.01
C VAL A 116 -5.62 -14.50 -2.29
N ASP A 117 -4.48 -14.88 -2.87
CA ASP A 117 -4.20 -16.28 -3.21
C ASP A 117 -3.91 -17.16 -2.00
N GLN A 118 -3.45 -16.56 -0.90
CA GLN A 118 -3.13 -17.24 0.35
C GLN A 118 -4.30 -17.25 1.36
N ALA A 119 -5.44 -16.69 1.01
CA ALA A 119 -6.59 -16.60 1.88
C ALA A 119 -7.11 -18.00 2.27
N ALA A 120 -7.43 -18.19 3.57
CA ALA A 120 -7.85 -19.48 4.11
C ALA A 120 -9.20 -19.97 3.59
N ASN A 121 -10.07 -19.06 3.21
CA ASN A 121 -11.44 -19.33 2.77
C ASN A 121 -11.95 -18.21 1.86
N ALA A 122 -13.17 -18.38 1.31
CA ALA A 122 -13.79 -17.44 0.39
C ALA A 122 -14.07 -16.07 1.03
N GLU A 123 -14.45 -16.03 2.31
CA GLU A 123 -14.73 -14.76 3.01
C GLU A 123 -13.45 -13.96 3.27
N ALA A 124 -12.37 -14.62 3.68
CA ALA A 124 -11.06 -14.01 3.84
C ALA A 124 -10.56 -13.44 2.50
N ARG A 125 -10.70 -14.21 1.42
CA ARG A 125 -10.37 -13.76 0.07
C ARG A 125 -11.13 -12.50 -0.30
N GLN A 126 -12.44 -12.50 -0.15
CA GLN A 126 -13.29 -11.35 -0.48
C GLN A 126 -12.90 -10.10 0.32
N LEU A 127 -12.54 -10.26 1.59
CA LEU A 127 -12.14 -9.13 2.44
C LEU A 127 -10.82 -8.53 1.97
N VAL A 128 -9.82 -9.35 1.63
CA VAL A 128 -8.53 -8.86 1.09
C VAL A 128 -8.72 -8.22 -0.29
N GLU A 129 -9.55 -8.78 -1.15
CA GLU A 129 -9.92 -8.18 -2.44
C GLU A 129 -10.57 -6.81 -2.26
N THR A 130 -11.45 -6.66 -1.28
CA THR A 130 -12.06 -5.37 -0.93
C THR A 130 -11.00 -4.35 -0.54
N TRP A 131 -10.06 -4.69 0.33
CA TRP A 131 -8.96 -3.80 0.70
C TRP A 131 -8.09 -3.42 -0.50
N GLN A 132 -7.80 -4.37 -1.37
CA GLN A 132 -7.02 -4.11 -2.58
C GLN A 132 -7.73 -3.14 -3.53
N VAL A 133 -9.02 -3.32 -3.72
CA VAL A 133 -9.85 -2.42 -4.55
C VAL A 133 -9.92 -1.02 -3.93
N ASP A 134 -10.14 -0.94 -2.63
CA ASP A 134 -10.23 0.33 -1.92
C ASP A 134 -8.90 1.10 -1.96
N LEU A 135 -7.76 0.43 -1.73
CA LEU A 135 -6.45 1.06 -1.83
C LEU A 135 -6.19 1.62 -3.22
N ARG A 136 -6.52 0.88 -4.29
CA ARG A 136 -6.42 1.38 -5.67
C ARG A 136 -7.30 2.61 -5.87
N ALA A 137 -8.55 2.55 -5.44
CA ALA A 137 -9.50 3.65 -5.59
C ALA A 137 -9.09 4.89 -4.79
N ILE A 138 -8.50 4.75 -3.60
CA ILE A 138 -7.93 5.85 -2.81
C ILE A 138 -6.78 6.52 -3.59
N LEU A 139 -5.88 5.73 -4.17
CA LEU A 139 -4.77 6.24 -4.97
C LEU A 139 -5.25 6.90 -6.28
N ASP A 140 -6.24 6.33 -6.94
CA ASP A 140 -6.84 6.90 -8.14
C ASP A 140 -7.51 8.25 -7.86
N ASP A 141 -8.20 8.37 -6.73
CA ASP A 141 -8.80 9.65 -6.32
C ASP A 141 -7.73 10.69 -5.99
N TYR A 142 -6.66 10.29 -5.33
CA TYR A 142 -5.52 11.16 -5.08
C TYR A 142 -4.87 11.68 -6.37
N ALA A 143 -4.76 10.83 -7.39
CA ALA A 143 -4.13 11.18 -8.67
C ALA A 143 -4.92 12.26 -9.45
N LYS A 144 -6.22 12.42 -9.17
CA LYS A 144 -7.05 13.41 -9.85
C LYS A 144 -6.64 14.85 -9.46
N PRO A 145 -6.61 15.79 -10.42
CA PRO A 145 -6.42 17.21 -10.09
C PRO A 145 -7.50 17.70 -9.12
N ARG A 146 -7.12 18.61 -8.23
CA ARG A 146 -8.13 19.38 -7.46
C ARG A 146 -9.00 20.19 -8.44
N GLN A 147 -10.31 20.07 -8.30
CA GLN A 147 -11.27 20.92 -9.00
C GLN A 147 -11.37 22.28 -8.32
#